data_1f985e79894cff08c7df64385b045ea3
#
_entry.id   1f985e79894cff08c7df64385b045ea3
#
_cell.length_a   1.000
_cell.length_b   1.000
_cell.length_c   1.000
_cell.angle_alpha   90.00
_cell.angle_beta   90.00
_cell.angle_gamma   90.00
#
_symmetry.space_group_name_H-M   'P 1'
#
loop_
_entity.id
_entity.type
_entity.pdbx_description
1 polymer ?
#
loop_
_entity_poly.entity_id
_entity_poly.type
_entity_poly.pdbx_seq_one_letter_code
_entity_poly.pdbx_strand_id
1 'polypeptide(L)'
;MLFRKITEDIRKWYLNSSTGLLIDGARQIGKTTIIEDFLSSNNIDFIELNLLENKLALDAFNSSTNEKELMFRISALANKNIVEGKTVIFIDEIQEAKDAITPIKFLVQKAPYKFIFSGSFLGVKMKDILSVPVGFLTVLPMYPL
;
A
#
# COMPACT_ATOMS: atom_id res chain seq x y z
N MET A 1 4.81 22.13 -8.95
CA MET A 1 5.46 21.36 -7.90
C MET A 1 5.14 19.89 -8.03
N LEU A 2 6.15 19.07 -7.96
CA LEU A 2 6.01 17.62 -8.13
C LEU A 2 5.09 17.00 -7.11
N PHE A 3 5.22 17.42 -5.85
CA PHE A 3 4.42 16.83 -4.77
C PHE A 3 2.95 17.23 -4.84
N ARG A 4 2.63 18.36 -5.43
CA ARG A 4 1.24 18.76 -5.61
C ARG A 4 0.53 17.82 -6.57
N LYS A 5 1.20 17.44 -7.66
CA LYS A 5 0.60 16.56 -8.64
C LYS A 5 0.35 15.16 -8.08
N ILE A 6 1.34 14.60 -7.40
CA ILE A 6 1.18 13.26 -6.82
C ILE A 6 0.09 13.25 -5.76
N THR A 7 -0.02 14.31 -4.96
CA THR A 7 -1.07 14.44 -3.96
C THR A 7 -2.45 14.46 -4.61
N GLU A 8 -2.60 15.18 -5.72
CA GLU A 8 -3.86 15.20 -6.45
C GLU A 8 -4.19 13.83 -7.05
N ASP A 9 -3.19 13.12 -7.54
CA ASP A 9 -3.40 11.78 -8.07
C ASP A 9 -3.83 10.81 -6.97
N ILE A 10 -3.26 10.92 -5.77
CA ILE A 10 -3.67 10.12 -4.63
C ILE A 10 -5.13 10.45 -4.25
N ARG A 11 -5.48 11.73 -4.25
CA ARG A 11 -6.86 12.15 -3.95
C ARG A 11 -7.85 11.56 -4.94
N LYS A 12 -7.54 11.61 -6.23
CA LYS A 12 -8.42 11.04 -7.25
C LYS A 12 -8.59 9.54 -7.06
N TRP A 13 -7.50 8.86 -6.74
CA TRP A 13 -7.59 7.43 -6.43
C TRP A 13 -8.49 7.19 -5.22
N TYR A 14 -8.28 7.95 -4.15
CA TYR A 14 -9.03 7.76 -2.91
C TYR A 14 -10.53 7.96 -3.13
N LEU A 15 -10.91 8.95 -3.91
CA LEU A 15 -12.31 9.31 -4.10
C LEU A 15 -13.04 8.43 -5.12
N ASN A 16 -12.32 7.92 -6.11
CA ASN A 16 -12.98 7.35 -7.30
C ASN A 16 -12.64 5.90 -7.58
N SER A 17 -11.63 5.33 -6.96
CA SER A 17 -11.14 4.00 -7.36
C SER A 17 -11.48 2.92 -6.35
N SER A 18 -11.68 1.72 -6.87
CA SER A 18 -11.82 0.51 -6.05
C SER A 18 -10.54 -0.32 -6.02
N THR A 19 -9.49 0.13 -6.70
CA THR A 19 -8.19 -0.56 -6.75
C THR A 19 -7.37 -0.25 -5.51
N GLY A 20 -6.34 -1.05 -5.25
CA GLY A 20 -5.28 -0.64 -4.34
C GLY A 20 -4.39 0.39 -5.01
N LEU A 21 -3.66 1.15 -4.21
CA LEU A 21 -2.73 2.15 -4.71
C LEU A 21 -1.30 1.71 -4.43
N LEU A 22 -0.43 1.76 -5.43
CA LEU A 22 0.99 1.53 -5.25
C LEU A 22 1.75 2.79 -5.64
N ILE A 23 2.46 3.37 -4.68
CA ILE A 23 3.40 4.46 -4.96
C ILE A 23 4.78 3.83 -5.15
N ASP A 24 5.29 3.94 -6.36
CA ASP A 24 6.55 3.32 -6.74
C ASP A 24 7.61 4.38 -6.97
N GLY A 25 8.78 4.20 -6.38
CA GLY A 25 9.88 5.13 -6.54
C GLY A 25 11.07 4.73 -5.71
N ALA A 26 12.20 5.37 -5.97
CA ALA A 26 13.42 5.10 -5.23
C ALA A 26 13.26 5.39 -3.75
N ARG A 27 14.08 4.73 -2.94
CA ARG A 27 14.12 4.99 -1.51
C ARG A 27 14.45 6.46 -1.25
N GLN A 28 13.91 6.98 -0.16
CA GLN A 28 14.25 8.31 0.36
C GLN A 28 13.87 9.48 -0.55
N ILE A 29 12.87 9.29 -1.41
CA ILE A 29 12.37 10.41 -2.21
C ILE A 29 11.05 10.98 -1.65
N GLY A 30 10.68 10.57 -0.43
CA GLY A 30 9.55 11.16 0.26
C GLY A 30 8.22 10.45 0.06
N LYS A 31 8.22 9.22 -0.41
CA LYS A 31 6.98 8.45 -0.61
C LYS A 31 6.15 8.33 0.67
N THR A 32 6.81 7.91 1.73
CA THR A 32 6.16 7.72 3.03
C THR A 32 5.58 9.03 3.54
N THR A 33 6.36 10.09 3.48
CA THR A 33 5.94 11.41 3.96
C THR A 33 4.72 11.91 3.21
N ILE A 34 4.70 11.78 1.90
CA ILE A 34 3.58 12.24 1.08
C ILE A 34 2.30 11.48 1.42
N ILE A 35 2.42 10.16 1.57
CA ILE A 35 1.26 9.34 1.91
C ILE A 35 0.74 9.71 3.29
N GLU A 36 1.63 9.81 4.29
CA GLU A 36 1.25 10.18 5.64
C GLU A 36 0.61 11.57 5.67
N ASP A 37 1.19 12.53 4.96
CA ASP A 37 0.65 13.89 4.90
C ASP A 37 -0.74 13.91 4.26
N PHE A 38 -0.92 13.16 3.19
CA PHE A 38 -2.23 13.09 2.55
C PHE A 38 -3.28 12.53 3.51
N LEU A 39 -2.98 11.43 4.16
CA LEU A 39 -3.94 10.77 5.05
C LEU A 39 -4.25 11.65 6.25
N SER A 40 -3.23 12.24 6.87
CA SER A 40 -3.41 13.08 8.04
C SER A 40 -4.13 14.38 7.72
N SER A 41 -3.76 15.03 6.61
CA SER A 41 -4.35 16.32 6.23
C SER A 41 -5.82 16.20 5.85
N ASN A 42 -6.25 15.02 5.44
CA ASN A 42 -7.64 14.78 5.06
C ASN A 42 -8.44 14.07 6.15
N ASN A 43 -7.87 13.95 7.34
CA ASN A 43 -8.51 13.30 8.50
C ASN A 43 -8.96 11.88 8.19
N ILE A 44 -8.18 11.16 7.42
CA ILE A 44 -8.46 9.78 7.06
C ILE A 44 -7.88 8.87 8.13
N ASP A 45 -8.70 7.99 8.68
CA ASP A 45 -8.22 6.99 9.63
C ASP A 45 -7.33 5.98 8.91
N PHE A 46 -6.14 5.71 9.45
CA PHE A 46 -5.23 4.76 8.80
C PHE A 46 -4.31 4.09 9.81
N ILE A 47 -3.82 2.91 9.43
CA ILE A 47 -2.71 2.26 10.11
C ILE A 47 -1.56 2.13 9.12
N GLU A 48 -0.36 2.02 9.66
CA GLU A 48 0.85 1.94 8.84
C GLU A 48 1.73 0.81 9.35
N LEU A 49 2.15 -0.06 8.43
CA LEU A 49 3.11 -1.13 8.73
C LEU A 49 4.25 -1.05 7.73
N ASN A 50 5.47 -1.00 8.24
CA ASN A 50 6.68 -0.93 7.42
C ASN A 50 7.36 -2.30 7.41
N LEU A 51 7.40 -2.95 6.25
CA LEU A 51 7.90 -4.32 6.16
C LEU A 51 9.42 -4.42 6.29
N LEU A 52 10.14 -3.31 6.14
CA LEU A 52 11.57 -3.30 6.37
C LEU A 52 11.89 -3.29 7.86
N GLU A 53 11.10 -2.57 8.65
CA GLU A 53 11.35 -2.38 10.08
C GLU A 53 10.60 -3.37 10.97
N ASN A 54 9.43 -3.84 10.53
CA ASN A 54 8.58 -4.70 11.33
C ASN A 54 8.62 -6.13 10.80
N LYS A 55 9.40 -6.98 11.48
CA LYS A 55 9.59 -8.36 11.05
C LYS A 55 8.33 -9.20 11.15
N LEU A 56 7.48 -8.92 12.12
CA LEU A 56 6.22 -9.64 12.26
C LEU A 56 5.27 -9.32 11.11
N ALA A 57 5.27 -8.06 10.67
CA ALA A 57 4.48 -7.67 9.51
C ALA A 57 5.02 -8.33 8.23
N LEU A 58 6.34 -8.34 8.08
CA LEU A 58 6.96 -9.02 6.93
C LEU A 58 6.59 -10.50 6.91
N ASP A 59 6.69 -11.16 8.05
CA ASP A 59 6.34 -12.58 8.15
C ASP A 59 4.86 -12.82 7.82
N ALA A 60 4.00 -11.92 8.25
CA ALA A 60 2.58 -12.03 7.92
C ALA A 60 2.37 -12.06 6.39
N PHE A 61 3.05 -11.19 5.67
CA PHE A 61 2.93 -11.15 4.22
C PHE A 61 3.57 -12.36 3.55
N ASN A 62 4.67 -12.86 4.09
CA ASN A 62 5.38 -13.98 3.48
C ASN A 62 4.75 -15.35 3.77
N SER A 63 4.03 -15.50 4.85
CA SER A 63 3.59 -16.83 5.29
C SER A 63 2.09 -17.02 5.39
N SER A 64 1.29 -15.97 5.25
CA SER A 64 -0.17 -16.12 5.29
C SER A 64 -0.68 -16.82 4.04
N THR A 65 -1.65 -17.72 4.21
CA THR A 65 -2.14 -18.56 3.12
C THR A 65 -3.38 -17.98 2.43
N ASN A 66 -4.06 -17.03 3.07
CA ASN A 66 -5.24 -16.40 2.49
C ASN A 66 -5.43 -14.99 3.08
N GLU A 67 -6.38 -14.24 2.53
CA GLU A 67 -6.60 -12.87 2.95
C GLU A 67 -7.14 -12.75 4.36
N LYS A 68 -7.89 -13.74 4.83
CA LYS A 68 -8.43 -13.70 6.19
C LYS A 68 -7.33 -13.83 7.23
N GLU A 69 -6.42 -14.76 7.00
CA GLU A 69 -5.26 -14.93 7.88
C GLU A 69 -4.40 -13.68 7.88
N LEU A 70 -4.12 -13.13 6.70
CA LEU A 70 -3.29 -11.94 6.58
C LEU A 70 -3.95 -10.74 7.26
N MET A 71 -5.25 -10.52 7.06
CA MET A 71 -5.95 -9.42 7.72
C MET A 71 -6.01 -9.59 9.23
N PHE A 72 -6.17 -10.82 9.71
CA PHE A 72 -6.14 -11.09 11.14
C PHE A 72 -4.79 -10.66 11.72
N ARG A 73 -3.70 -11.02 11.05
CA ARG A 73 -2.35 -10.70 11.51
C ARG A 73 -2.06 -9.20 11.41
N ILE A 74 -2.51 -8.55 10.34
CA ILE A 74 -2.40 -7.09 10.21
C ILE A 74 -3.15 -6.40 11.35
N SER A 75 -4.36 -6.86 11.64
CA SER A 75 -5.17 -6.29 12.72
C SER A 75 -4.48 -6.44 14.08
N ALA A 76 -3.86 -7.58 14.32
CA ALA A 76 -3.15 -7.83 15.56
C ALA A 76 -1.92 -6.93 15.73
N LEU A 77 -1.30 -6.53 14.61
CA LEU A 77 -0.13 -5.66 14.64
C LEU A 77 -0.50 -4.17 14.68
N ALA A 78 -1.72 -3.84 14.33
CA ALA A 78 -2.18 -2.46 14.39
C ALA A 78 -2.32 -2.00 15.83
N ASN A 79 -1.92 -0.78 16.13
CA ASN A 79 -2.00 -0.25 17.49
C ASN A 79 -3.36 0.32 17.82
N LYS A 80 -4.37 0.03 17.01
CA LYS A 80 -5.73 0.53 17.22
C LYS A 80 -6.71 -0.34 16.47
N ASN A 81 -7.99 -0.14 16.76
CA ASN A 81 -9.04 -0.84 16.03
C ASN A 81 -9.11 -0.33 14.60
N ILE A 82 -9.29 -1.24 13.66
CA ILE A 82 -9.51 -0.89 12.27
C ILE A 82 -10.98 -1.10 11.92
N VAL A 83 -11.53 -0.23 11.10
CA VAL A 83 -12.96 -0.21 10.79
C VAL A 83 -13.15 -0.47 9.30
N GLU A 84 -13.91 -1.52 8.99
CA GLU A 84 -14.19 -1.87 7.60
C GLU A 84 -14.84 -0.70 6.86
N GLY A 85 -14.37 -0.48 5.64
CA GLY A 85 -14.87 0.59 4.79
C GLY A 85 -14.39 1.98 5.18
N LYS A 86 -13.63 2.12 6.26
CA LYS A 86 -13.21 3.43 6.76
C LYS A 86 -11.69 3.54 6.92
N THR A 87 -11.06 2.60 7.60
CA THR A 87 -9.62 2.64 7.85
C THR A 87 -8.85 2.30 6.58
N VAL A 88 -7.89 3.15 6.23
CA VAL A 88 -6.94 2.86 5.15
C VAL A 88 -5.77 2.07 5.74
N ILE A 89 -5.34 1.04 5.04
CA ILE A 89 -4.20 0.25 5.46
C ILE A 89 -3.02 0.60 4.57
N PHE A 90 -2.01 1.20 5.17
CA PHE A 90 -0.80 1.64 4.47
C PHE A 90 0.34 0.69 4.78
N ILE A 91 0.81 -0.01 3.75
CA ILE A 91 1.92 -0.95 3.87
C ILE A 91 3.13 -0.35 3.17
N ASP A 92 4.13 0.00 3.97
CA ASP A 92 5.36 0.63 3.47
C ASP A 92 6.43 -0.44 3.21
N GLU A 93 7.29 -0.19 2.24
CA GLU A 93 8.39 -1.07 1.85
C GLU A 93 7.90 -2.46 1.43
N ILE A 94 6.88 -2.49 0.58
CA ILE A 94 6.23 -3.74 0.18
C ILE A 94 7.18 -4.68 -0.59
N GLN A 95 8.24 -4.15 -1.20
CA GLN A 95 9.20 -4.98 -1.94
C GLN A 95 9.98 -5.93 -1.03
N GLU A 96 9.96 -5.71 0.29
CA GLU A 96 10.61 -6.61 1.23
C GLU A 96 9.92 -7.97 1.29
N ALA A 97 8.66 -8.06 0.95
CA ALA A 97 7.96 -9.34 0.87
C ALA A 97 8.39 -10.07 -0.39
N LYS A 98 8.81 -11.33 -0.23
CA LYS A 98 9.36 -12.14 -1.34
C LYS A 98 8.40 -12.30 -2.50
N ASP A 99 7.14 -12.52 -2.20
CA ASP A 99 6.09 -12.71 -3.20
C ASP A 99 4.94 -11.78 -2.85
N ALA A 100 5.18 -10.50 -3.04
CA ALA A 100 4.22 -9.49 -2.66
C ALA A 100 2.96 -9.49 -3.53
N ILE A 101 3.06 -10.00 -4.76
CA ILE A 101 1.96 -9.93 -5.71
C ILE A 101 0.74 -10.68 -5.21
N THR A 102 0.92 -11.91 -4.77
CA THR A 102 -0.19 -12.74 -4.30
C THR A 102 -0.87 -12.15 -3.06
N PRO A 103 -0.12 -11.76 -2.00
CA PRO A 103 -0.76 -11.11 -0.85
C PRO A 103 -1.45 -9.79 -1.21
N ILE A 104 -0.83 -8.96 -2.04
CA ILE A 104 -1.45 -7.71 -2.48
C ILE A 104 -2.78 -8.00 -3.17
N LYS A 105 -2.77 -8.95 -4.08
CA LYS A 105 -3.98 -9.31 -4.81
C LYS A 105 -5.08 -9.80 -3.87
N PHE A 106 -4.75 -10.67 -2.93
CA PHE A 106 -5.72 -11.17 -1.95
C PHE A 106 -6.36 -10.01 -1.17
N LEU A 107 -5.54 -9.10 -0.68
CA LEU A 107 -6.03 -7.99 0.13
C LEU A 107 -6.93 -7.08 -0.68
N VAL A 108 -6.45 -6.67 -1.85
CA VAL A 108 -7.17 -5.69 -2.65
C VAL A 108 -8.50 -6.23 -3.15
N GLN A 109 -8.53 -7.51 -3.52
CA GLN A 109 -9.76 -8.10 -4.09
C GLN A 109 -10.77 -8.51 -3.04
N LYS A 110 -10.35 -8.86 -1.83
CA LYS A 110 -11.23 -9.53 -0.87
C LYS A 110 -11.42 -8.80 0.44
N ALA A 111 -10.46 -8.02 0.88
CA ALA A 111 -10.55 -7.36 2.18
C ALA A 111 -11.33 -6.05 2.07
N PRO A 112 -12.17 -5.72 3.05
CA PRO A 112 -13.05 -4.56 2.99
C PRO A 112 -12.38 -3.27 3.44
N TYR A 113 -11.19 -2.99 2.91
CA TYR A 113 -10.40 -1.81 3.24
C TYR A 113 -9.77 -1.23 1.99
N LYS A 114 -9.44 0.06 2.02
CA LYS A 114 -8.57 0.64 1.01
C LYS A 114 -7.13 0.41 1.41
N PHE A 115 -6.32 0.06 0.44
CA PHE A 115 -4.90 -0.24 0.65
C PHE A 115 -4.02 0.72 -0.12
N ILE A 116 -3.00 1.24 0.56
CA ILE A 116 -1.92 1.98 -0.08
C ILE A 116 -0.63 1.21 0.18
N PHE A 117 0.10 0.94 -0.87
CA PHE A 117 1.40 0.29 -0.79
C PHE A 117 2.46 1.26 -1.29
N SER A 118 3.60 1.29 -0.65
CA SER A 118 4.76 1.99 -1.18
C SER A 118 5.90 1.02 -1.34
N GLY A 119 6.73 1.24 -2.32
CA GLY A 119 7.86 0.38 -2.53
C GLY A 119 8.84 0.91 -3.55
N SER A 120 10.01 0.28 -3.58
CA SER A 120 11.07 0.59 -4.54
C SER A 120 11.23 -0.61 -5.45
N PHE A 121 10.45 -0.63 -6.51
CA PHE A 121 10.54 -1.71 -7.49
C PHE A 121 11.52 -1.29 -8.56
N LEU A 122 12.80 -1.62 -8.34
CA LEU A 122 13.87 -1.25 -9.26
C LEU A 122 13.80 -2.01 -10.59
N GLY A 123 12.94 -3.01 -10.68
CA GLY A 123 12.79 -3.79 -11.88
C GLY A 123 11.45 -3.58 -12.54
N VAL A 124 11.46 -3.52 -13.84
CA VAL A 124 10.28 -3.46 -14.69
C VAL A 124 9.35 -4.65 -14.42
N LYS A 125 9.92 -5.76 -13.98
CA LYS A 125 9.23 -7.02 -13.83
C LYS A 125 8.03 -6.97 -12.89
N MET A 126 8.15 -6.28 -11.77
CA MET A 126 7.06 -6.19 -10.84
C MET A 126 5.98 -5.23 -11.32
N LYS A 127 6.39 -4.13 -11.95
CA LYS A 127 5.46 -3.20 -12.59
C LYS A 127 4.64 -3.89 -13.67
N ASP A 128 5.29 -4.69 -14.49
CA ASP A 128 4.60 -5.39 -15.57
C ASP A 128 3.55 -6.35 -15.02
N ILE A 129 3.87 -7.04 -13.95
CA ILE A 129 2.94 -7.99 -13.35
C ILE A 129 1.78 -7.26 -12.68
N LEU A 130 2.05 -6.16 -11.98
CA LEU A 130 1.03 -5.40 -11.26
C LEU A 130 0.16 -4.54 -12.17
N SER A 131 0.67 -4.16 -13.33
CA SER A 131 -0.06 -3.33 -14.29
C SER A 131 -0.82 -4.14 -15.34
N VAL A 132 -0.66 -5.44 -15.35
CA VAL A 132 -1.33 -6.31 -16.29
C VAL A 132 -2.81 -6.42 -15.96
N PRO A 133 -3.63 -6.68 -16.96
CA PRO A 133 -5.01 -6.23 -17.20
C PRO A 133 -6.04 -6.55 -16.16
N VAL A 134 -5.67 -7.17 -15.08
CA VAL A 134 -6.64 -7.46 -14.02
C VAL A 134 -7.02 -6.21 -13.23
N GLY A 135 -6.20 -5.14 -13.33
CA GLY A 135 -6.59 -3.84 -12.80
C GLY A 135 -6.84 -3.77 -11.30
N PHE A 136 -6.17 -4.59 -10.51
CA PHE A 136 -6.37 -4.53 -9.07
C PHE A 136 -5.50 -3.47 -8.38
N LEU A 137 -4.53 -2.91 -9.08
CA LEU A 137 -3.69 -1.83 -8.57
C LEU A 137 -3.66 -0.64 -9.51
N THR A 138 -3.68 0.54 -8.90
CA THR A 138 -3.32 1.78 -9.58
C THR A 138 -1.88 2.08 -9.18
N VAL A 139 -0.98 2.22 -10.16
CA VAL A 139 0.43 2.47 -9.89
C VAL A 139 0.73 3.93 -10.19
N LEU A 140 1.26 4.64 -9.20
CA LEU A 140 1.70 6.02 -9.37
C LEU A 140 3.22 6.06 -9.18
N PRO A 141 3.97 6.33 -10.24
CA PRO A 141 5.41 6.47 -10.11
C PRO A 141 5.75 7.80 -9.45
N MET A 142 6.77 7.79 -8.61
CA MET A 142 7.27 8.99 -7.96
C MET A 142 8.75 9.12 -8.28
N TYR A 143 9.13 10.24 -8.88
CA TYR A 143 10.48 10.49 -9.33
C TYR A 143 11.18 11.47 -8.40
N PRO A 144 12.50 11.37 -8.26
CA PRO A 144 13.24 12.38 -7.50
C PRO A 144 13.18 13.75 -8.20
N LEU A 145 13.30 14.78 -7.41
CA LEU A 145 13.32 16.17 -7.93
C LEU A 145 14.58 16.49 -8.72
#